data_e5dc7d28017df7d4a2097aad5c4327b3
#
_entry.id   e5dc7d28017df7d4a2097aad5c4327b3
#
_cell.length_a   1.000
_cell.length_b   1.000
_cell.length_c   1.000
_cell.angle_alpha   90.00
_cell.angle_beta   90.00
_cell.angle_gamma   90.00
#
_symmetry.space_group_name_H-M   'P 1'
#
loop_
_entity.id
_entity.type
_entity.pdbx_description
1 polymer ?
#
loop_
_entity_poly.entity_id
_entity_poly.type
_entity_poly.pdbx_seq_one_letter_code
_entity_poly.pdbx_strand_id
1 'polypeptide(L)'
;MSKKATNQLQDLQYFGEFGGINPSISDSSTYTFLSAKTMFDTFEGNTEGCYLYSRHSSPSNLYLGEALAALEGTETANVYASGMGAISSVIMQLCDAGDHIVSSRTIYGGTYAFLKNFVKKFAIETSFVNITSLESVEASINSRTKMIYCESVSNPLLEVADIEALAQLAKKYSIPLVVDNTFSPLSIAPAKLGADVVIHSLTKFINGTSDCVAGAVCGTTDFCLSLKDVNNGAGMLMGSTLDSLRAASILKNMRTLHIRMQKHSQNALYLAQKFEEEGFRVVYPGLKSHSGHK
;
A
#
# COMPACT_ATOMS: atom_id res chain seq x y z
N MET A 1 15.59 13.91 -15.65
CA MET A 1 15.49 12.42 -15.71
C MET A 1 14.99 11.95 -14.34
N SER A 2 13.85 11.30 -14.29
CA SER A 2 13.37 10.67 -13.04
C SER A 2 14.38 9.59 -12.63
N LYS A 3 14.94 9.69 -11.41
CA LYS A 3 15.78 8.62 -10.85
C LYS A 3 14.92 7.36 -10.79
N LYS A 4 15.47 6.22 -11.21
CA LYS A 4 14.78 4.93 -11.03
C LYS A 4 14.54 4.70 -9.53
N ALA A 5 13.39 4.11 -9.15
CA ALA A 5 13.03 3.82 -7.76
C ALA A 5 14.14 3.08 -6.99
N THR A 6 14.87 2.18 -7.67
CA THR A 6 16.04 1.48 -7.10
C THR A 6 17.15 2.44 -6.66
N ASN A 7 17.43 3.51 -7.43
CA ASN A 7 18.44 4.49 -7.05
C ASN A 7 17.94 5.34 -5.87
N GLN A 8 16.65 5.70 -5.87
CA GLN A 8 16.04 6.42 -4.76
C GLN A 8 16.14 5.64 -3.46
N LEU A 9 15.87 4.32 -3.49
CA LEU A 9 16.01 3.46 -2.31
C LEU A 9 17.46 3.32 -1.81
N GLN A 10 18.44 3.40 -2.71
CA GLN A 10 19.86 3.38 -2.34
C GLN A 10 20.34 4.75 -1.85
N ASP A 11 19.79 5.84 -2.40
CA ASP A 11 20.11 7.21 -1.97
C ASP A 11 19.49 7.57 -0.61
N LEU A 12 18.46 6.83 -0.16
CA LEU A 12 17.87 6.92 1.20
C LEU A 12 18.82 6.29 2.24
N GLN A 13 20.07 6.64 2.20
CA GLN A 13 21.03 6.32 3.26
C GLN A 13 20.89 7.40 4.34
N TYR A 14 19.99 7.15 5.26
CA TYR A 14 19.98 7.94 6.49
C TYR A 14 21.19 7.54 7.30
N PHE A 15 22.04 8.52 7.50
CA PHE A 15 23.08 8.37 8.51
C PHE A 15 22.38 8.40 9.86
N GLY A 16 22.51 7.33 10.64
CA GLY A 16 22.02 7.30 12.01
C GLY A 16 22.65 8.42 12.83
N GLU A 17 22.13 8.70 14.02
CA GLU A 17 22.55 9.77 14.90
C GLU A 17 24.08 9.88 15.09
N PHE A 18 24.79 8.78 14.90
CA PHE A 18 26.26 8.71 15.05
C PHE A 18 26.97 8.39 13.72
N GLY A 19 26.38 8.76 12.59
CA GLY A 19 26.96 8.49 11.28
C GLY A 19 26.85 7.02 10.83
N GLY A 20 25.98 6.24 11.46
CA GLY A 20 25.71 4.85 11.06
C GLY A 20 25.03 4.78 9.69
N ILE A 21 25.41 3.79 8.85
CA ILE A 21 24.78 3.58 7.53
C ILE A 21 23.32 3.14 7.65
N ASN A 22 22.96 2.45 8.73
CA ASN A 22 21.57 2.13 9.06
C ASN A 22 21.03 3.17 10.04
N PRO A 23 19.77 3.61 9.90
CA PRO A 23 19.15 4.45 10.91
C PRO A 23 19.05 3.72 12.25
N SER A 24 19.08 4.48 13.34
CA SER A 24 18.89 3.94 14.69
C SER A 24 17.49 3.34 14.85
N ILE A 25 17.37 2.29 15.64
CA ILE A 25 16.07 1.70 15.99
C ILE A 25 15.56 2.38 17.24
N SER A 26 14.47 3.13 17.12
CA SER A 26 13.79 3.74 18.26
C SER A 26 12.67 2.84 18.76
N ASP A 27 13.01 2.00 19.74
CA ASP A 27 12.05 1.06 20.34
C ASP A 27 11.47 1.64 21.64
N SER A 28 10.70 2.73 21.47
CA SER A 28 10.04 3.43 22.59
C SER A 28 8.54 3.53 22.31
N SER A 29 7.71 3.20 23.29
CA SER A 29 6.24 3.34 23.18
C SER A 29 5.78 4.78 23.44
N THR A 30 6.49 5.52 24.27
CA THR A 30 6.17 6.89 24.69
C THR A 30 7.38 7.80 24.55
N TYR A 31 7.13 9.09 24.42
CA TYR A 31 8.15 10.11 24.25
C TYR A 31 7.98 11.21 25.28
N THR A 32 9.07 11.86 25.68
CA THR A 32 9.06 12.98 26.63
C THR A 32 9.10 14.31 25.91
N PHE A 33 8.54 15.33 26.52
CA PHE A 33 8.54 16.68 26.02
C PHE A 33 9.38 17.58 26.93
N LEU A 34 10.22 18.45 26.34
CA LEU A 34 11.07 19.37 27.09
C LEU A 34 10.27 20.47 27.80
N SER A 35 9.07 20.79 27.34
CA SER A 35 8.17 21.78 27.91
C SER A 35 6.72 21.50 27.55
N ALA A 36 5.78 22.09 28.30
CA ALA A 36 4.35 22.04 27.96
C ALA A 36 4.05 22.64 26.58
N LYS A 37 4.81 23.66 26.17
CA LYS A 37 4.67 24.24 24.83
C LYS A 37 5.07 23.24 23.75
N THR A 38 6.20 22.56 23.89
CA THR A 38 6.64 21.52 22.93
C THR A 38 5.61 20.41 22.83
N MET A 39 5.01 20.00 23.95
CA MET A 39 3.93 19.01 23.95
C MET A 39 2.73 19.49 23.12
N PHE A 40 2.24 20.70 23.39
CA PHE A 40 1.13 21.30 22.65
C PHE A 40 1.43 21.39 21.13
N ASP A 41 2.59 21.97 20.79
CA ASP A 41 3.00 22.15 19.40
C ASP A 41 3.12 20.78 18.66
N THR A 42 3.52 19.71 19.37
CA THR A 42 3.61 18.35 18.80
C THR A 42 2.20 17.77 18.53
N PHE A 43 1.25 18.00 19.43
CA PHE A 43 -0.16 17.59 19.20
C PHE A 43 -0.79 18.31 18.00
N GLU A 44 -0.42 19.57 17.78
CA GLU A 44 -0.87 20.38 16.63
C GLU A 44 -0.08 20.09 15.34
N GLY A 45 0.90 19.18 15.37
CA GLY A 45 1.72 18.86 14.19
C GLY A 45 2.77 19.93 13.82
N ASN A 46 3.05 20.88 14.72
CA ASN A 46 3.92 22.03 14.48
C ASN A 46 5.39 21.80 14.87
N THR A 47 5.78 20.55 15.14
CA THR A 47 7.16 20.20 15.53
C THR A 47 7.73 19.10 14.64
N GLU A 48 8.96 19.32 14.15
CA GLU A 48 9.73 18.27 13.48
C GLU A 48 10.55 17.47 14.50
N GLY A 49 10.71 16.16 14.24
CA GLY A 49 11.53 15.28 15.06
C GLY A 49 10.97 14.99 16.47
N CYS A 50 9.75 15.42 16.75
CA CYS A 50 9.03 15.12 17.98
C CYS A 50 7.93 14.08 17.73
N TYR A 51 7.73 13.20 18.69
CA TYR A 51 6.74 12.11 18.59
C TYR A 51 5.83 12.13 19.81
N LEU A 52 4.56 11.76 19.59
CA LEU A 52 3.56 11.68 20.67
C LEU A 52 3.60 10.32 21.35
N TYR A 53 3.44 9.29 20.56
CA TYR A 53 3.27 7.92 20.98
C TYR A 53 3.51 6.99 19.77
N SER A 54 4.10 5.82 19.97
CA SER A 54 4.50 4.97 18.84
C SER A 54 3.33 4.41 18.02
N ARG A 55 2.11 4.36 18.59
CA ARG A 55 0.90 4.04 17.81
C ARG A 55 0.60 5.12 16.76
N HIS A 56 0.92 6.37 17.03
CA HIS A 56 0.82 7.47 16.09
C HIS A 56 1.97 7.42 15.06
N SER A 57 3.21 7.38 15.53
CA SER A 57 4.42 7.23 14.71
C SER A 57 5.64 6.97 15.58
N SER A 58 6.69 6.39 14.98
CA SER A 58 8.03 6.29 15.55
C SER A 58 9.07 6.63 14.48
N PRO A 59 10.32 7.03 14.87
CA PRO A 59 11.38 7.26 13.89
C PRO A 59 11.59 6.09 12.94
N SER A 60 11.59 4.86 13.45
CA SER A 60 11.79 3.65 12.63
C SER A 60 10.68 3.43 11.62
N ASN A 61 9.42 3.74 11.98
CA ASN A 61 8.27 3.68 11.08
C ASN A 61 8.34 4.77 10.02
N LEU A 62 8.84 5.97 10.37
CA LEU A 62 9.02 7.06 9.43
C LEU A 62 10.05 6.69 8.34
N TYR A 63 11.22 6.16 8.72
CA TYR A 63 12.25 5.74 7.76
C TYR A 63 11.73 4.67 6.78
N LEU A 64 10.97 3.71 7.27
CA LEU A 64 10.34 2.70 6.40
C LEU A 64 9.28 3.34 5.49
N GLY A 65 8.46 4.26 6.02
CA GLY A 65 7.46 4.99 5.27
C GLY A 65 8.06 5.79 4.11
N GLU A 66 9.15 6.52 4.36
CA GLU A 66 9.87 7.29 3.32
C GLU A 66 10.45 6.39 2.22
N ALA A 67 11.00 5.23 2.60
CA ALA A 67 11.49 4.26 1.62
C ALA A 67 10.35 3.71 0.73
N LEU A 68 9.17 3.49 1.30
CA LEU A 68 7.99 3.02 0.57
C LEU A 68 7.40 4.13 -0.32
N ALA A 69 7.35 5.36 0.16
CA ALA A 69 6.94 6.52 -0.63
C ALA A 69 7.86 6.71 -1.86
N ALA A 70 9.17 6.58 -1.67
CA ALA A 70 10.14 6.62 -2.77
C ALA A 70 9.97 5.45 -3.75
N LEU A 71 9.61 4.26 -3.25
CA LEU A 71 9.32 3.07 -4.08
C LEU A 71 8.14 3.32 -5.04
N GLU A 72 7.04 3.85 -4.52
CA GLU A 72 5.81 4.09 -5.29
C GLU A 72 5.81 5.44 -6.01
N GLY A 73 6.62 6.40 -5.56
CA GLY A 73 6.63 7.76 -6.08
C GLY A 73 5.48 8.60 -5.52
N THR A 74 5.06 8.33 -4.29
CA THR A 74 4.09 9.11 -3.53
C THR A 74 4.77 10.13 -2.63
N GLU A 75 4.00 11.04 -2.04
CA GLU A 75 4.54 12.06 -1.14
C GLU A 75 5.00 11.46 0.19
N THR A 76 4.25 10.50 0.71
CA THR A 76 4.56 9.83 1.99
C THR A 76 3.92 8.44 2.06
N ALA A 77 4.23 7.69 3.12
CA ALA A 77 3.57 6.43 3.44
C ALA A 77 3.44 6.20 4.94
N ASN A 78 2.37 5.52 5.33
CA ASN A 78 2.15 5.00 6.68
C ASN A 78 2.38 3.50 6.71
N VAL A 79 2.90 2.98 7.82
CA VAL A 79 3.15 1.55 8.01
C VAL A 79 2.26 0.96 9.10
N TYR A 80 1.87 -0.29 8.93
CA TYR A 80 0.86 -1.00 9.72
C TYR A 80 1.34 -2.41 10.08
N ALA A 81 0.77 -2.97 11.14
CA ALA A 81 1.10 -4.33 11.62
C ALA A 81 0.72 -5.45 10.63
N SER A 82 -0.08 -5.16 9.61
CA SER A 82 -0.44 -6.13 8.56
C SER A 82 -0.98 -5.45 7.32
N GLY A 83 -0.97 -6.18 6.17
CA GLY A 83 -1.64 -5.73 4.96
C GLY A 83 -3.13 -5.50 5.17
N MET A 84 -3.81 -6.38 5.93
CA MET A 84 -5.22 -6.16 6.29
C MET A 84 -5.42 -4.94 7.18
N GLY A 85 -4.47 -4.64 8.08
CA GLY A 85 -4.50 -3.41 8.87
C GLY A 85 -4.40 -2.15 8.01
N ALA A 86 -3.58 -2.18 6.96
CA ALA A 86 -3.50 -1.11 5.96
C ALA A 86 -4.81 -0.98 5.17
N ILE A 87 -5.33 -2.10 4.64
CA ILE A 87 -6.58 -2.14 3.85
C ILE A 87 -7.77 -1.64 4.69
N SER A 88 -7.94 -2.17 5.89
CA SER A 88 -9.05 -1.76 6.76
C SER A 88 -8.97 -0.30 7.17
N SER A 89 -7.76 0.22 7.44
CA SER A 89 -7.57 1.64 7.76
C SER A 89 -8.00 2.55 6.61
N VAL A 90 -7.62 2.22 5.37
CA VAL A 90 -8.03 2.99 4.18
C VAL A 90 -9.55 2.96 4.00
N ILE A 91 -10.16 1.78 4.07
CA ILE A 91 -11.60 1.61 3.85
C ILE A 91 -12.40 2.36 4.92
N MET A 92 -12.04 2.21 6.19
CA MET A 92 -12.74 2.87 7.30
C MET A 92 -12.47 4.38 7.38
N GLN A 93 -11.41 4.88 6.73
CA GLN A 93 -11.13 6.31 6.60
C GLN A 93 -11.96 6.94 5.49
N LEU A 94 -12.19 6.22 4.39
CA LEU A 94 -12.86 6.74 3.20
C LEU A 94 -14.38 6.55 3.21
N CYS A 95 -14.90 5.61 4.00
CA CYS A 95 -16.31 5.20 3.96
C CYS A 95 -16.99 5.36 5.32
N ASP A 96 -18.15 5.98 5.30
CA ASP A 96 -19.10 6.07 6.40
C ASP A 96 -20.26 5.08 6.24
N ALA A 97 -21.13 4.99 7.26
CA ALA A 97 -22.33 4.18 7.19
C ALA A 97 -23.26 4.64 6.06
N GLY A 98 -23.66 3.74 5.20
CA GLY A 98 -24.49 4.01 4.03
C GLY A 98 -23.70 4.19 2.73
N ASP A 99 -22.39 4.27 2.79
CA ASP A 99 -21.52 4.43 1.64
C ASP A 99 -21.35 3.13 0.83
N HIS A 100 -20.78 3.28 -0.36
CA HIS A 100 -20.63 2.21 -1.33
C HIS A 100 -19.20 2.16 -1.87
N ILE A 101 -18.73 0.94 -2.15
CA ILE A 101 -17.41 0.63 -2.74
C ILE A 101 -17.60 -0.12 -4.04
N VAL A 102 -16.91 0.27 -5.12
CA VAL A 102 -16.75 -0.56 -6.31
C VAL A 102 -15.43 -1.29 -6.22
N SER A 103 -15.48 -2.62 -6.17
CA SER A 103 -14.28 -3.45 -6.01
C SER A 103 -14.13 -4.45 -7.16
N SER A 104 -12.88 -4.73 -7.54
CA SER A 104 -12.63 -5.90 -8.37
C SER A 104 -13.22 -7.17 -7.71
N ARG A 105 -13.83 -8.03 -8.52
CA ARG A 105 -14.33 -9.35 -8.07
C ARG A 105 -13.19 -10.32 -7.78
N THR A 106 -12.04 -10.10 -8.41
CA THR A 106 -10.84 -10.94 -8.30
C THR A 106 -9.83 -10.19 -7.45
N ILE A 107 -9.85 -10.46 -6.15
CA ILE A 107 -8.95 -9.87 -5.15
C ILE A 107 -8.58 -10.91 -4.11
N TYR A 108 -7.56 -10.61 -3.30
CA TYR A 108 -7.16 -11.45 -2.19
C TYR A 108 -8.35 -11.85 -1.30
N GLY A 109 -8.43 -13.13 -0.95
CA GLY A 109 -9.58 -13.69 -0.22
C GLY A 109 -9.88 -13.01 1.12
N GLY A 110 -8.86 -12.52 1.84
CA GLY A 110 -9.03 -11.75 3.06
C GLY A 110 -9.72 -10.40 2.82
N THR A 111 -9.33 -9.69 1.76
CA THR A 111 -9.96 -8.43 1.34
C THR A 111 -11.39 -8.67 0.86
N TYR A 112 -11.60 -9.73 0.07
CA TYR A 112 -12.95 -10.11 -0.37
C TYR A 112 -13.88 -10.39 0.83
N ALA A 113 -13.41 -11.19 1.80
CA ALA A 113 -14.19 -11.48 2.99
C ALA A 113 -14.47 -10.24 3.84
N PHE A 114 -13.50 -9.34 3.95
CA PHE A 114 -13.65 -8.06 4.64
C PHE A 114 -14.72 -7.19 3.98
N LEU A 115 -14.64 -6.99 2.66
CA LEU A 115 -15.60 -6.20 1.88
C LEU A 115 -17.00 -6.83 1.83
N LYS A 116 -17.08 -8.16 1.68
CA LYS A 116 -18.38 -8.84 1.53
C LYS A 116 -19.14 -9.00 2.84
N ASN A 117 -18.42 -9.28 3.93
CA ASN A 117 -19.04 -9.73 5.18
C ASN A 117 -18.85 -8.75 6.33
N PHE A 118 -17.65 -8.14 6.45
CA PHE A 118 -17.29 -7.38 7.64
C PHE A 118 -17.77 -5.94 7.57
N VAL A 119 -17.46 -5.21 6.49
CA VAL A 119 -17.87 -3.80 6.35
C VAL A 119 -19.38 -3.64 6.23
N LYS A 120 -20.09 -4.69 5.80
CA LYS A 120 -21.55 -4.72 5.78
C LYS A 120 -22.16 -4.52 7.18
N LYS A 121 -21.46 -4.91 8.25
CA LYS A 121 -21.89 -4.67 9.64
C LYS A 121 -21.91 -3.18 10.00
N PHE A 122 -21.19 -2.37 9.24
CA PHE A 122 -21.13 -0.91 9.35
C PHE A 122 -21.98 -0.22 8.28
N ALA A 123 -22.93 -0.94 7.65
CA ALA A 123 -23.79 -0.46 6.58
C ALA A 123 -23.03 0.06 5.34
N ILE A 124 -21.80 -0.40 5.10
CA ILE A 124 -21.04 -0.11 3.88
C ILE A 124 -21.32 -1.23 2.88
N GLU A 125 -21.73 -0.87 1.67
CA GLU A 125 -22.05 -1.81 0.59
C GLU A 125 -20.89 -1.93 -0.40
N THR A 126 -20.75 -3.09 -1.05
CA THR A 126 -19.71 -3.33 -2.05
C THR A 126 -20.29 -4.00 -3.29
N SER A 127 -20.05 -3.40 -4.46
CA SER A 127 -20.28 -4.03 -5.76
C SER A 127 -18.99 -4.64 -6.27
N PHE A 128 -19.01 -5.96 -6.51
CA PHE A 128 -17.89 -6.70 -7.09
C PHE A 128 -18.03 -6.80 -8.60
N VAL A 129 -17.07 -6.23 -9.33
CA VAL A 129 -17.15 -6.07 -10.79
C VAL A 129 -15.96 -6.72 -11.50
N ASN A 130 -16.11 -6.94 -12.80
CA ASN A 130 -14.97 -7.26 -13.64
C ASN A 130 -14.12 -5.99 -13.86
N ILE A 131 -12.97 -5.88 -13.18
CA ILE A 131 -12.12 -4.68 -13.21
C ILE A 131 -11.48 -4.43 -14.57
N THR A 132 -11.40 -5.45 -15.46
CA THR A 132 -10.86 -5.30 -16.80
C THR A 132 -11.90 -4.75 -17.81
N SER A 133 -13.16 -4.55 -17.38
CA SER A 133 -14.22 -3.90 -18.16
C SER A 133 -14.58 -2.57 -17.51
N LEU A 134 -14.10 -1.46 -18.09
CA LEU A 134 -14.42 -0.11 -17.61
C LEU A 134 -15.92 0.16 -17.61
N GLU A 135 -16.67 -0.38 -18.57
CA GLU A 135 -18.13 -0.27 -18.62
C GLU A 135 -18.78 -0.91 -17.40
N SER A 136 -18.29 -2.09 -16.99
CA SER A 136 -18.79 -2.78 -15.79
C SER A 136 -18.49 -2.00 -14.53
N VAL A 137 -17.30 -1.38 -14.45
CA VAL A 137 -16.90 -0.52 -13.32
C VAL A 137 -17.78 0.71 -13.28
N GLU A 138 -17.93 1.43 -14.40
CA GLU A 138 -18.70 2.67 -14.50
C GLU A 138 -20.18 2.44 -14.19
N ALA A 139 -20.79 1.40 -14.72
CA ALA A 139 -22.19 1.05 -14.47
C ALA A 139 -22.50 0.73 -12.99
N SER A 140 -21.47 0.41 -12.20
CA SER A 140 -21.61 0.12 -10.77
C SER A 140 -21.40 1.32 -9.87
N ILE A 141 -20.90 2.45 -10.41
CA ILE A 141 -20.73 3.70 -9.65
C ILE A 141 -22.12 4.34 -9.44
N ASN A 142 -22.38 4.75 -8.21
CA ASN A 142 -23.59 5.48 -7.82
C ASN A 142 -23.25 6.65 -6.90
N SER A 143 -24.25 7.45 -6.49
CA SER A 143 -24.05 8.65 -5.67
C SER A 143 -23.46 8.39 -4.28
N ARG A 144 -23.47 7.15 -3.81
CA ARG A 144 -22.89 6.74 -2.52
C ARG A 144 -21.49 6.16 -2.67
N THR A 145 -20.99 5.99 -3.92
CA THR A 145 -19.67 5.40 -4.14
C THR A 145 -18.57 6.33 -3.65
N LYS A 146 -17.69 5.81 -2.79
CA LYS A 146 -16.59 6.56 -2.19
C LYS A 146 -15.22 6.17 -2.73
N MET A 147 -15.09 5.01 -3.35
CA MET A 147 -13.82 4.58 -3.93
C MET A 147 -13.99 3.46 -4.94
N ILE A 148 -12.98 3.32 -5.82
CA ILE A 148 -12.74 2.12 -6.61
C ILE A 148 -11.56 1.38 -5.98
N TYR A 149 -11.69 0.07 -5.75
CA TYR A 149 -10.64 -0.78 -5.19
C TYR A 149 -10.25 -1.90 -6.15
N CYS A 150 -8.96 -2.06 -6.43
CA CYS A 150 -8.45 -3.19 -7.21
C CYS A 150 -7.05 -3.61 -6.75
N GLU A 151 -6.58 -4.75 -7.25
CA GLU A 151 -5.18 -5.15 -7.21
C GLU A 151 -4.52 -4.83 -8.56
N SER A 152 -3.27 -4.42 -8.57
CA SER A 152 -2.52 -4.16 -9.81
C SER A 152 -2.41 -5.42 -10.68
N VAL A 153 -2.13 -6.55 -10.04
CA VAL A 153 -2.22 -7.91 -10.59
C VAL A 153 -2.96 -8.76 -9.57
N SER A 154 -4.08 -9.33 -9.96
CA SER A 154 -4.97 -10.00 -9.02
C SER A 154 -4.45 -11.36 -8.54
N ASN A 155 -4.70 -11.67 -7.28
CA ASN A 155 -4.44 -12.98 -6.68
C ASN A 155 -5.79 -13.71 -6.45
N PRO A 156 -6.05 -14.91 -7.04
CA PRO A 156 -5.07 -15.79 -7.72
C PRO A 156 -5.10 -15.77 -9.26
N LEU A 157 -6.01 -15.04 -9.90
CA LEU A 157 -6.28 -15.21 -11.32
C LEU A 157 -5.34 -14.42 -12.25
N LEU A 158 -4.46 -13.60 -11.72
CA LEU A 158 -3.48 -12.79 -12.46
C LEU A 158 -4.12 -11.85 -13.51
N GLU A 159 -5.36 -11.40 -13.27
CA GLU A 159 -5.97 -10.32 -14.05
C GLU A 159 -5.17 -9.02 -13.80
N VAL A 160 -4.82 -8.32 -14.87
CA VAL A 160 -4.07 -7.06 -14.79
C VAL A 160 -5.05 -5.90 -14.94
N ALA A 161 -5.06 -5.00 -13.96
CA ALA A 161 -5.91 -3.81 -13.98
C ALA A 161 -5.30 -2.72 -14.90
N ASP A 162 -6.13 -2.09 -15.73
CA ASP A 162 -5.75 -0.88 -16.47
C ASP A 162 -5.87 0.33 -15.54
N ILE A 163 -4.79 0.56 -14.77
CA ILE A 163 -4.77 1.57 -13.70
C ILE A 163 -4.98 2.97 -14.26
N GLU A 164 -4.38 3.31 -15.42
CA GLU A 164 -4.54 4.63 -16.03
C GLU A 164 -6.00 4.90 -16.41
N ALA A 165 -6.66 3.93 -17.04
CA ALA A 165 -8.05 4.05 -17.42
C ALA A 165 -8.99 4.11 -16.19
N LEU A 166 -8.70 3.30 -15.17
CA LEU A 166 -9.44 3.34 -13.89
C LEU A 166 -9.25 4.66 -13.15
N ALA A 167 -8.04 5.22 -13.17
CA ALA A 167 -7.74 6.53 -12.57
C ALA A 167 -8.51 7.67 -13.27
N GLN A 168 -8.56 7.64 -14.60
CA GLN A 168 -9.37 8.61 -15.37
C GLN A 168 -10.86 8.50 -15.03
N LEU A 169 -11.36 7.27 -14.91
CA LEU A 169 -12.75 7.01 -14.51
C LEU A 169 -13.02 7.49 -13.09
N ALA A 170 -12.16 7.17 -12.13
CA ALA A 170 -12.26 7.60 -10.73
C ALA A 170 -12.30 9.13 -10.63
N LYS A 171 -11.40 9.81 -11.36
CA LYS A 171 -11.36 11.27 -11.45
C LYS A 171 -12.64 11.87 -12.02
N LYS A 172 -13.23 11.26 -13.05
CA LYS A 172 -14.52 11.70 -13.64
C LYS A 172 -15.64 11.75 -12.59
N TYR A 173 -15.63 10.82 -11.64
CA TYR A 173 -16.61 10.74 -10.56
C TYR A 173 -16.15 11.38 -9.24
N SER A 174 -14.95 11.99 -9.21
CA SER A 174 -14.35 12.61 -8.01
C SER A 174 -14.25 11.65 -6.83
N ILE A 175 -13.90 10.39 -7.09
CA ILE A 175 -13.67 9.36 -6.09
C ILE A 175 -12.23 8.83 -6.21
N PRO A 176 -11.57 8.45 -5.11
CA PRO A 176 -10.21 7.91 -5.17
C PRO A 176 -10.16 6.50 -5.78
N LEU A 177 -9.07 6.25 -6.51
CA LEU A 177 -8.65 4.92 -6.92
C LEU A 177 -7.65 4.37 -5.90
N VAL A 178 -8.01 3.28 -5.25
CA VAL A 178 -7.18 2.55 -4.28
C VAL A 178 -6.66 1.27 -4.93
N VAL A 179 -5.34 1.13 -5.01
CA VAL A 179 -4.69 -0.02 -5.66
C VAL A 179 -3.82 -0.79 -4.68
N ASP A 180 -4.11 -2.05 -4.47
CA ASP A 180 -3.21 -2.97 -3.76
C ASP A 180 -2.12 -3.47 -4.74
N ASN A 181 -0.88 -3.04 -4.49
CA ASN A 181 0.29 -3.38 -5.31
C ASN A 181 1.18 -4.44 -4.67
N THR A 182 0.62 -5.29 -3.83
CA THR A 182 1.36 -6.34 -3.12
C THR A 182 2.04 -7.32 -4.07
N PHE A 183 1.40 -7.65 -5.21
CA PHE A 183 1.88 -8.67 -6.12
C PHE A 183 2.99 -8.19 -7.06
N SER A 184 3.05 -6.89 -7.36
CA SER A 184 3.96 -6.36 -8.38
C SER A 184 4.78 -5.13 -7.94
N PRO A 185 5.37 -5.14 -6.71
CA PRO A 185 6.23 -4.03 -6.29
C PRO A 185 7.39 -3.87 -7.26
N LEU A 186 7.78 -2.63 -7.58
CA LEU A 186 8.78 -2.25 -8.60
C LEU A 186 8.40 -2.54 -10.07
N SER A 187 7.57 -3.54 -10.33
CA SER A 187 7.14 -3.87 -11.69
C SER A 187 6.09 -2.87 -12.20
N ILE A 188 5.19 -2.46 -11.33
CA ILE A 188 4.17 -1.44 -11.57
C ILE A 188 4.30 -0.41 -10.45
N ALA A 189 4.14 0.87 -10.77
CA ALA A 189 4.04 1.97 -9.82
C ALA A 189 2.66 2.65 -9.98
N PRO A 190 1.62 2.15 -9.30
CA PRO A 190 0.25 2.60 -9.48
C PRO A 190 0.06 4.11 -9.29
N ALA A 191 0.76 4.72 -8.33
CA ALA A 191 0.70 6.16 -8.10
C ALA A 191 1.12 6.97 -9.35
N LYS A 192 2.12 6.50 -10.09
CA LYS A 192 2.56 7.15 -11.35
C LYS A 192 1.57 6.98 -12.50
N LEU A 193 0.67 6.00 -12.38
CA LEU A 193 -0.42 5.73 -13.32
C LEU A 193 -1.74 6.39 -12.90
N GLY A 194 -1.72 7.16 -11.81
CA GLY A 194 -2.85 7.96 -11.36
C GLY A 194 -3.66 7.37 -10.20
N ALA A 195 -3.21 6.29 -9.55
CA ALA A 195 -3.82 5.83 -8.32
C ALA A 195 -3.59 6.84 -7.18
N ASP A 196 -4.65 7.14 -6.42
CA ASP A 196 -4.60 8.08 -5.30
C ASP A 196 -3.99 7.45 -4.05
N VAL A 197 -4.26 6.17 -3.83
CA VAL A 197 -3.77 5.41 -2.68
C VAL A 197 -3.21 4.08 -3.15
N VAL A 198 -2.00 3.76 -2.72
CA VAL A 198 -1.36 2.46 -3.00
C VAL A 198 -1.17 1.70 -1.68
N ILE A 199 -1.60 0.45 -1.67
CA ILE A 199 -1.48 -0.43 -0.50
C ILE A 199 -0.48 -1.54 -0.79
N HIS A 200 0.26 -1.95 0.24
CA HIS A 200 1.12 -3.13 0.20
C HIS A 200 0.95 -4.01 1.44
N SER A 201 0.89 -5.31 1.22
CA SER A 201 1.29 -6.26 2.26
C SER A 201 2.81 -6.39 2.23
N LEU A 202 3.49 -5.74 3.17
CA LEU A 202 4.95 -5.81 3.29
C LEU A 202 5.43 -7.23 3.64
N THR A 203 4.54 -8.05 4.19
CA THR A 203 4.72 -9.47 4.51
C THR A 203 5.25 -10.28 3.33
N LYS A 204 4.95 -9.87 2.09
CA LYS A 204 5.22 -10.64 0.86
C LYS A 204 6.59 -10.28 0.27
N PHE A 205 6.62 -9.85 -0.98
CA PHE A 205 7.87 -9.62 -1.71
C PHE A 205 8.75 -8.52 -1.09
N ILE A 206 8.16 -7.46 -0.52
CA ILE A 206 8.92 -6.34 0.03
C ILE A 206 9.81 -6.81 1.18
N ASN A 207 9.27 -7.53 2.16
CA ASN A 207 10.09 -8.14 3.21
C ASN A 207 10.91 -9.33 2.67
N GLY A 208 10.24 -10.30 2.01
CA GLY A 208 10.86 -11.39 1.26
C GLY A 208 11.47 -12.54 2.07
N THR A 209 11.43 -12.48 3.39
CA THR A 209 12.05 -13.45 4.31
C THR A 209 11.04 -14.30 5.08
N SER A 210 9.74 -14.04 4.93
CA SER A 210 8.64 -14.80 5.55
C SER A 210 8.65 -14.83 7.08
N ASP A 211 9.25 -13.84 7.72
CA ASP A 211 9.48 -13.76 9.17
C ASP A 211 8.70 -12.66 9.87
N CYS A 212 7.96 -11.82 9.13
CA CYS A 212 7.11 -10.80 9.73
C CYS A 212 5.83 -10.54 8.94
N VAL A 213 4.84 -10.01 9.62
CA VAL A 213 3.59 -9.52 9.05
C VAL A 213 3.58 -8.00 9.16
N ALA A 214 3.37 -7.31 8.04
CA ALA A 214 3.28 -5.86 8.00
C ALA A 214 2.50 -5.38 6.77
N GLY A 215 2.09 -4.12 6.78
CA GLY A 215 1.41 -3.45 5.67
C GLY A 215 1.84 -2.01 5.52
N ALA A 216 1.48 -1.39 4.41
CA ALA A 216 1.71 0.02 4.16
C ALA A 216 0.58 0.64 3.34
N VAL A 217 0.40 1.95 3.53
CA VAL A 217 -0.45 2.82 2.72
C VAL A 217 0.43 3.98 2.24
N CYS A 218 0.56 4.11 0.93
CA CYS A 218 1.30 5.18 0.26
C CYS A 218 0.29 6.13 -0.41
N GLY A 219 0.50 7.44 -0.31
CA GLY A 219 -0.42 8.43 -0.88
C GLY A 219 0.07 9.85 -0.70
N THR A 220 -0.86 10.80 -0.77
CA THR A 220 -0.58 12.20 -0.46
C THR A 220 -0.33 12.40 1.03
N THR A 221 0.37 13.47 1.37
CA THR A 221 0.62 13.85 2.77
C THR A 221 -0.69 14.05 3.52
N ASP A 222 -1.64 14.75 2.93
CA ASP A 222 -2.94 15.02 3.55
C ASP A 222 -3.71 13.73 3.87
N PHE A 223 -3.77 12.79 2.94
CA PHE A 223 -4.45 11.52 3.18
C PHE A 223 -3.73 10.69 4.25
N CYS A 224 -2.42 10.60 4.20
CA CYS A 224 -1.64 9.85 5.19
C CYS A 224 -1.71 10.47 6.59
N LEU A 225 -1.77 11.80 6.69
CA LEU A 225 -2.00 12.51 7.96
C LEU A 225 -3.42 12.27 8.49
N SER A 226 -4.43 12.28 7.61
CA SER A 226 -5.81 11.98 8.04
C SER A 226 -5.95 10.61 8.69
N LEU A 227 -5.23 9.60 8.19
CA LEU A 227 -5.18 8.26 8.79
C LEU A 227 -4.55 8.21 10.19
N LYS A 228 -3.70 9.20 10.51
CA LYS A 228 -3.01 9.31 11.80
C LYS A 228 -3.64 10.32 12.75
N ASP A 229 -4.69 11.01 12.33
CA ASP A 229 -5.37 11.97 13.19
C ASP A 229 -5.79 11.33 14.52
N VAL A 230 -5.49 12.00 15.63
CA VAL A 230 -5.68 11.43 16.96
C VAL A 230 -7.16 11.29 17.35
N ASN A 231 -8.04 12.03 16.69
CA ASN A 231 -9.48 12.06 16.97
C ASN A 231 -10.30 11.25 15.95
N ASN A 232 -9.88 11.23 14.67
CA ASN A 232 -10.68 10.69 13.56
C ASN A 232 -9.90 9.73 12.66
N GLY A 233 -8.58 9.55 12.85
CA GLY A 233 -7.76 8.72 11.98
C GLY A 233 -7.99 7.23 12.19
N ALA A 234 -8.55 6.55 11.19
CA ALA A 234 -8.83 5.12 11.27
C ALA A 234 -7.57 4.30 11.56
N GLY A 235 -6.42 4.66 10.99
CA GLY A 235 -5.14 4.00 11.28
C GLY A 235 -4.71 4.15 12.73
N MET A 236 -4.85 5.36 13.28
CA MET A 236 -4.52 5.67 14.67
C MET A 236 -5.48 4.98 15.67
N LEU A 237 -6.78 5.08 15.42
CA LEU A 237 -7.81 4.65 16.37
C LEU A 237 -7.99 3.12 16.38
N MET A 238 -7.87 2.44 15.25
CA MET A 238 -7.93 0.98 15.17
C MET A 238 -6.64 0.30 15.65
N GLY A 239 -5.53 1.04 15.74
CA GLY A 239 -4.32 0.62 16.43
C GLY A 239 -3.51 -0.49 15.74
N SER A 240 -3.57 -0.61 14.42
CA SER A 240 -2.73 -1.55 13.66
C SER A 240 -1.29 -1.06 13.56
N THR A 241 -0.57 -1.04 14.67
CA THR A 241 0.76 -0.44 14.82
C THR A 241 1.87 -1.44 14.50
N LEU A 242 2.78 -1.07 13.58
CA LEU A 242 4.01 -1.82 13.33
C LEU A 242 5.07 -1.44 14.38
N ASP A 243 5.74 -2.42 14.95
CA ASP A 243 6.84 -2.19 15.89
C ASP A 243 8.14 -1.78 15.17
N SER A 244 8.99 -1.06 15.89
CA SER A 244 10.23 -0.47 15.38
C SER A 244 11.25 -1.50 14.89
N LEU A 245 11.32 -2.68 15.53
CA LEU A 245 12.26 -3.75 15.17
C LEU A 245 11.88 -4.33 13.80
N ARG A 246 10.58 -4.60 13.57
CA ARG A 246 10.09 -5.08 12.26
C ARG A 246 10.21 -4.02 11.19
N ALA A 247 9.94 -2.76 11.51
CA ALA A 247 10.14 -1.65 10.56
C ALA A 247 11.59 -1.59 10.06
N ALA A 248 12.56 -1.63 10.98
CA ALA A 248 13.98 -1.65 10.65
C ALA A 248 14.40 -2.91 9.86
N SER A 249 13.86 -4.09 10.20
CA SER A 249 14.12 -5.33 9.48
C SER A 249 13.63 -5.25 8.04
N ILE A 250 12.40 -4.79 7.81
CA ILE A 250 11.82 -4.63 6.48
C ILE A 250 12.61 -3.62 5.66
N LEU A 251 12.97 -2.46 6.24
CA LEU A 251 13.79 -1.45 5.59
C LEU A 251 15.12 -2.03 5.10
N LYS A 252 15.77 -2.87 5.92
CA LYS A 252 16.99 -3.58 5.53
C LYS A 252 16.73 -4.56 4.38
N ASN A 253 15.65 -5.32 4.41
CA ASN A 253 15.32 -6.33 3.41
C ASN A 253 14.92 -5.70 2.07
N MET A 254 14.35 -4.50 2.06
CA MET A 254 14.02 -3.74 0.85
C MET A 254 15.24 -3.46 -0.04
N ARG A 255 16.44 -3.41 0.51
CA ARG A 255 17.68 -3.15 -0.25
C ARG A 255 17.93 -4.18 -1.36
N THR A 256 17.47 -5.41 -1.19
CA THR A 256 17.59 -6.48 -2.19
C THR A 256 16.33 -6.70 -3.02
N LEU A 257 15.28 -5.91 -2.80
CA LEU A 257 13.98 -6.11 -3.44
C LEU A 257 14.10 -6.14 -4.98
N HIS A 258 14.86 -5.21 -5.57
CA HIS A 258 15.04 -5.13 -7.02
C HIS A 258 15.68 -6.39 -7.62
N ILE A 259 16.70 -6.97 -6.94
CA ILE A 259 17.35 -8.21 -7.37
C ILE A 259 16.37 -9.38 -7.27
N ARG A 260 15.64 -9.46 -6.16
CA ARG A 260 14.67 -10.53 -5.92
C ARG A 260 13.51 -10.49 -6.92
N MET A 261 12.92 -9.31 -7.14
CA MET A 261 11.81 -9.16 -8.10
C MET A 261 12.25 -9.47 -9.53
N GLN A 262 13.43 -9.00 -9.94
CA GLN A 262 13.98 -9.35 -11.24
C GLN A 262 14.14 -10.87 -11.41
N LYS A 263 14.68 -11.55 -10.41
CA LYS A 263 14.89 -13.00 -10.46
C LYS A 263 13.57 -13.78 -10.43
N HIS A 264 12.61 -13.36 -9.60
CA HIS A 264 11.27 -13.94 -9.58
C HIS A 264 10.60 -13.84 -10.94
N SER A 265 10.61 -12.65 -11.57
CA SER A 265 9.99 -12.44 -12.88
C SER A 265 10.66 -13.27 -13.97
N GLN A 266 11.99 -13.34 -13.99
CA GLN A 266 12.74 -14.18 -14.94
C GLN A 266 12.40 -15.66 -14.79
N ASN A 267 12.39 -16.18 -13.56
CA ASN A 267 12.08 -17.59 -13.29
C ASN A 267 10.63 -17.92 -13.65
N ALA A 268 9.68 -17.04 -13.29
CA ALA A 268 8.28 -17.24 -13.59
C ALA A 268 8.00 -17.22 -15.10
N LEU A 269 8.62 -16.29 -15.85
CA LEU A 269 8.50 -16.24 -17.30
C LEU A 269 9.07 -17.50 -17.96
N TYR A 270 10.25 -17.93 -17.53
CA TYR A 270 10.87 -19.14 -18.04
C TYR A 270 9.97 -20.38 -17.84
N LEU A 271 9.45 -20.57 -16.62
CA LEU A 271 8.56 -21.68 -16.32
C LEU A 271 7.24 -21.59 -17.11
N ALA A 272 6.65 -20.39 -17.19
CA ALA A 272 5.43 -20.19 -17.94
C ALA A 272 5.59 -20.55 -19.42
N GLN A 273 6.69 -20.12 -20.05
CA GLN A 273 7.01 -20.47 -21.44
C GLN A 273 7.19 -21.99 -21.62
N LYS A 274 7.92 -22.65 -20.71
CA LYS A 274 8.13 -24.10 -20.78
C LYS A 274 6.82 -24.88 -20.64
N PHE A 275 5.93 -24.47 -19.76
CA PHE A 275 4.60 -25.09 -19.66
C PHE A 275 3.74 -24.86 -20.90
N GLU A 276 3.79 -23.68 -21.56
CA GLU A 276 3.10 -23.46 -22.83
C GLU A 276 3.67 -24.35 -23.94
N GLU A 277 5.02 -24.49 -24.04
CA GLU A 277 5.69 -25.37 -25.00
C GLU A 277 5.24 -26.85 -24.85
N GLU A 278 4.98 -27.29 -23.63
CA GLU A 278 4.46 -28.63 -23.32
C GLU A 278 2.92 -28.77 -23.48
N GLY A 279 2.24 -27.72 -23.98
CA GLY A 279 0.80 -27.74 -24.27
C GLY A 279 -0.12 -27.46 -23.10
N PHE A 280 0.40 -27.01 -21.95
CA PHE A 280 -0.45 -26.58 -20.84
C PHE A 280 -1.06 -25.21 -21.10
N ARG A 281 -2.29 -25.02 -20.64
CA ARG A 281 -2.90 -23.68 -20.57
C ARG A 281 -2.30 -22.91 -19.41
N VAL A 282 -1.50 -21.89 -19.72
CA VAL A 282 -0.82 -21.07 -18.72
C VAL A 282 -1.44 -19.66 -18.67
N VAL A 283 -1.64 -19.13 -17.46
CA VAL A 283 -2.08 -17.74 -17.24
C VAL A 283 -0.93 -17.02 -16.52
N TYR A 284 -0.20 -16.19 -17.24
CA TYR A 284 0.90 -15.40 -16.69
C TYR A 284 1.05 -14.09 -17.47
N PRO A 285 1.08 -12.90 -16.82
CA PRO A 285 1.08 -11.60 -17.49
C PRO A 285 2.27 -11.36 -18.42
N GLY A 286 3.40 -12.01 -18.17
CA GLY A 286 4.59 -11.94 -19.02
C GLY A 286 4.50 -12.72 -20.35
N LEU A 287 3.49 -13.56 -20.55
CA LEU A 287 3.26 -14.29 -21.79
C LEU A 287 2.47 -13.45 -22.80
N LYS A 288 2.81 -13.56 -24.08
CA LYS A 288 2.05 -12.89 -25.17
C LYS A 288 0.60 -13.41 -25.29
N SER A 289 0.34 -14.62 -24.82
CA SER A 289 -1.01 -15.22 -24.78
C SER A 289 -1.90 -14.63 -23.68
N HIS A 290 -1.36 -13.89 -22.73
CA HIS A 290 -2.14 -13.27 -21.65
C HIS A 290 -2.91 -12.06 -22.15
N SER A 291 -4.21 -11.97 -21.81
CA SER A 291 -5.11 -10.88 -22.25
C SER A 291 -4.65 -9.47 -21.82
N GLY A 292 -3.90 -9.35 -20.74
CA GLY A 292 -3.34 -8.10 -20.23
C GLY A 292 -1.89 -7.85 -20.68
N HIS A 293 -1.32 -8.66 -21.58
CA HIS A 293 0.01 -8.43 -22.11
C HIS A 293 -0.04 -7.29 -23.14
N LYS A 294 0.71 -6.21 -22.90
CA LYS A 294 0.86 -5.06 -23.83
C LYS A 294 2.31 -4.81 -24.17
#